data_f009dc9d2ea5851a5ab4453d5ceda92e
#
_entry.id   f009dc9d2ea5851a5ab4453d5ceda92e
#
_cell.length_a   1.000
_cell.length_b   1.000
_cell.length_c   1.000
_cell.angle_alpha   90.00
_cell.angle_beta   90.00
_cell.angle_gamma   90.00
#
_symmetry.space_group_name_H-M   'P 1'
#
loop_
_entity.id
_entity.type
_entity.pdbx_description
1 polymer ?
#
loop_
_entity_poly.entity_id
_entity_poly.type
_entity_poly.pdbx_seq_one_letter_code
_entity_poly.pdbx_strand_id
1 'polypeptide(L)'
;MATLKETTTAPATLSTKYLTEGFMRGGKLVERKRIKYDVVKVTGYASVPTARGSVNDEAVNVGYLNTKNTALKNELTTSINAVKSTADKNKSDIASMKTTITNINNTLSRLNTTIQNMNTTLTAVKEKVDGLVDGNNTAY
;
A
#
# COMPACT_ATOMS: atom_id res chain seq x y z
N MET A 1 46.02 28.22 12.68
CA MET A 1 44.63 27.79 12.47
C MET A 1 44.59 26.84 11.33
N ALA A 2 44.08 25.60 11.55
CA ALA A 2 43.98 24.63 10.49
C ALA A 2 42.81 25.04 9.59
N THR A 3 43.07 25.19 8.29
CA THR A 3 42.05 25.50 7.30
C THR A 3 41.68 24.20 6.57
N LEU A 4 40.39 23.90 6.52
CA LEU A 4 39.91 22.88 5.59
C LEU A 4 40.12 23.42 4.16
N LYS A 5 40.92 22.74 3.40
CA LYS A 5 41.11 23.07 1.98
C LYS A 5 39.78 22.73 1.28
N GLU A 6 39.30 23.64 0.52
CA GLU A 6 38.17 23.42 -0.36
C GLU A 6 38.53 22.37 -1.38
N THR A 7 37.81 21.24 -1.40
CA THR A 7 38.01 20.19 -2.37
C THR A 7 36.72 19.88 -3.09
N THR A 8 36.79 19.68 -4.39
CA THR A 8 35.65 19.25 -5.21
C THR A 8 35.33 17.79 -4.99
N THR A 9 36.30 17.02 -4.46
CA THR A 9 36.14 15.59 -4.11
C THR A 9 36.76 15.36 -2.74
N ALA A 10 35.95 14.84 -1.80
CA ALA A 10 36.49 14.35 -0.52
C ALA A 10 37.20 13.03 -0.74
N PRO A 11 38.31 12.75 -0.01
CA PRO A 11 38.91 11.43 -0.04
C PRO A 11 37.90 10.37 0.41
N ALA A 12 38.01 9.17 -0.13
CA ALA A 12 37.10 8.05 0.09
C ALA A 12 36.94 7.66 1.57
N THR A 13 37.83 8.07 2.44
CA THR A 13 37.79 7.87 3.88
C THR A 13 38.13 9.15 4.61
N LEU A 14 37.11 9.83 5.14
CA LEU A 14 37.26 10.86 6.18
C LEU A 14 37.20 10.22 7.55
N SER A 15 38.11 9.29 7.81
CA SER A 15 38.16 8.60 9.10
C SER A 15 38.96 9.34 10.18
N THR A 16 39.65 10.42 9.83
CA THR A 16 40.54 11.13 10.75
C THR A 16 39.77 12.27 11.41
N LYS A 17 39.56 12.15 12.72
CA LYS A 17 38.97 13.21 13.55
C LYS A 17 39.98 14.31 13.94
N TYR A 18 41.13 14.34 13.29
CA TYR A 18 42.19 15.28 13.61
C TYR A 18 42.66 15.98 12.35
N LEU A 19 42.88 17.29 12.45
CA LEU A 19 43.66 18.05 11.50
C LEU A 19 44.97 18.44 12.11
N THR A 20 46.03 18.31 11.33
CA THR A 20 47.37 18.65 11.77
C THR A 20 47.82 19.91 11.09
N GLU A 21 48.17 20.91 11.86
CA GLU A 21 48.84 22.11 11.39
C GLU A 21 50.36 21.89 11.61
N GLY A 22 51.11 22.11 10.54
CA GLY A 22 52.53 21.93 10.58
C GLY A 22 53.26 22.68 9.47
N PHE A 23 54.57 22.52 9.43
CA PHE A 23 55.43 23.07 8.39
C PHE A 23 56.47 22.05 7.93
N MET A 24 56.97 22.23 6.73
CA MET A 24 58.00 21.36 6.19
C MET A 24 59.38 21.86 6.60
N ARG A 25 60.17 20.96 7.10
CA ARG A 25 61.57 21.23 7.49
C ARG A 25 62.44 20.05 7.10
N GLY A 26 63.44 20.30 6.27
CA GLY A 26 64.33 19.23 5.81
C GLY A 26 63.63 18.09 5.10
N GLY A 27 62.57 18.37 4.31
CA GLY A 27 61.79 17.37 3.61
C GLY A 27 60.82 16.58 4.52
N LYS A 28 60.70 16.91 5.78
CA LYS A 28 59.79 16.29 6.75
C LYS A 28 58.73 17.24 7.26
N LEU A 29 57.53 16.77 7.44
CA LEU A 29 56.45 17.51 8.10
C LEU A 29 56.73 17.60 9.61
N VAL A 30 56.84 18.83 10.15
CA VAL A 30 56.92 19.09 11.57
C VAL A 30 55.55 19.50 12.08
N GLU A 31 54.96 18.62 12.86
CA GLU A 31 53.64 18.88 13.46
C GLU A 31 53.72 19.94 14.53
N ARG A 32 52.93 21.01 14.36
CA ARG A 32 52.80 22.08 15.33
C ARG A 32 51.62 21.88 16.27
N LYS A 33 50.53 21.47 15.73
CA LYS A 33 49.27 21.39 16.46
C LYS A 33 48.37 20.31 15.87
N ARG A 34 47.81 19.51 16.72
CA ARG A 34 46.81 18.52 16.37
C ARG A 34 45.47 18.98 16.93
N ILE A 35 44.49 19.19 16.06
CA ILE A 35 43.18 19.64 16.45
C ILE A 35 42.18 18.50 16.20
N LYS A 36 41.43 18.15 17.24
CA LYS A 36 40.32 17.21 17.13
C LYS A 36 39.06 17.93 16.66
N TYR A 37 38.37 17.35 15.71
CA TYR A 37 37.10 17.83 15.23
C TYR A 37 36.02 16.77 15.45
N ASP A 38 34.89 17.16 16.01
CA ASP A 38 33.74 16.29 16.15
C ASP A 38 32.91 16.27 14.85
N VAL A 39 32.96 17.38 14.10
CA VAL A 39 32.29 17.51 12.80
C VAL A 39 33.29 18.09 11.79
N VAL A 40 33.41 17.46 10.64
CA VAL A 40 34.16 17.97 9.50
C VAL A 40 33.20 18.60 8.51
N LYS A 41 33.29 19.94 8.36
CA LYS A 41 32.54 20.66 7.33
C LYS A 41 33.33 20.60 6.02
N VAL A 42 32.71 19.99 5.00
CA VAL A 42 33.26 19.97 3.63
C VAL A 42 32.54 21.04 2.84
N THR A 43 33.29 22.00 2.29
CA THR A 43 32.80 22.96 1.29
C THR A 43 33.13 22.42 -0.09
N GLY A 44 32.13 22.35 -0.96
CA GLY A 44 32.24 21.72 -2.27
C GLY A 44 31.61 20.33 -2.29
N TYR A 45 32.18 19.44 -3.08
CA TYR A 45 31.66 18.08 -3.25
C TYR A 45 32.36 17.10 -2.33
N ALA A 46 31.56 16.27 -1.64
CA ALA A 46 32.02 15.10 -0.96
C ALA A 46 31.56 13.86 -1.74
N SER A 47 32.51 13.01 -2.14
CA SER A 47 32.20 11.73 -2.77
C SER A 47 32.23 10.61 -1.76
N VAL A 48 31.16 9.88 -1.65
CA VAL A 48 31.01 8.72 -0.76
C VAL A 48 30.85 7.48 -1.64
N PRO A 49 31.90 6.64 -1.78
CA PRO A 49 31.87 5.55 -2.75
C PRO A 49 30.92 4.43 -2.42
N THR A 50 30.66 4.16 -1.15
CA THR A 50 29.81 3.03 -0.71
C THR A 50 29.10 3.31 0.62
N ALA A 51 28.38 4.40 0.72
CA ALA A 51 27.59 4.62 1.93
C ALA A 51 26.30 3.82 1.86
N ARG A 52 26.10 2.94 2.80
CA ARG A 52 24.91 2.09 2.91
C ARG A 52 23.88 2.61 3.91
N GLY A 53 24.29 3.56 4.75
CA GLY A 53 23.42 4.08 5.79
C GLY A 53 23.00 3.00 6.80
N SER A 54 23.98 2.35 7.43
CA SER A 54 23.71 1.33 8.45
C SER A 54 23.35 1.93 9.80
N VAL A 55 23.75 3.18 10.03
CA VAL A 55 23.40 3.97 11.20
C VAL A 55 22.92 5.37 10.78
N ASN A 56 22.13 6.00 11.61
CA ASN A 56 21.48 7.27 11.28
C ASN A 56 22.44 8.41 10.92
N ASP A 57 23.67 8.37 11.42
CA ASP A 57 24.68 9.41 11.24
C ASP A 57 25.59 9.16 10.03
N GLU A 58 25.41 8.08 9.30
CA GLU A 58 26.18 7.81 8.09
C GLU A 58 25.71 8.63 6.90
N ALA A 59 26.65 9.13 6.12
CA ALA A 59 26.36 9.74 4.85
C ALA A 59 25.92 8.69 3.83
N VAL A 60 24.86 8.95 3.11
CA VAL A 60 24.33 8.06 2.07
C VAL A 60 24.66 8.67 0.70
N ASN A 61 25.21 7.86 -0.19
CA ASN A 61 25.45 8.35 -1.54
C ASN A 61 24.15 8.40 -2.35
N VAL A 62 24.10 9.34 -3.29
CA VAL A 62 22.90 9.58 -4.11
C VAL A 62 22.50 8.35 -4.95
N GLY A 63 23.46 7.59 -5.44
CA GLY A 63 23.21 6.38 -6.21
C GLY A 63 22.49 5.31 -5.39
N TYR A 64 22.93 5.07 -4.17
CA TYR A 64 22.28 4.13 -3.25
C TYR A 64 20.86 4.61 -2.89
N LEU A 65 20.71 5.90 -2.57
CA LEU A 65 19.40 6.49 -2.25
C LEU A 65 18.43 6.35 -3.42
N ASN A 66 18.86 6.67 -4.63
CA ASN A 66 18.05 6.55 -5.82
C ASN A 66 17.64 5.10 -6.09
N THR A 67 18.55 4.14 -5.89
CA THR A 67 18.24 2.71 -6.01
C THR A 67 17.17 2.29 -5.01
N LYS A 68 17.29 2.69 -3.75
CA LYS A 68 16.30 2.39 -2.71
C LYS A 68 14.96 3.05 -2.96
N ASN A 69 14.97 4.31 -3.37
CA ASN A 69 13.74 5.02 -3.72
C ASN A 69 13.02 4.39 -4.93
N THR A 70 13.77 3.97 -5.94
CA THR A 70 13.21 3.27 -7.10
C THR A 70 12.60 1.93 -6.70
N ALA A 71 13.29 1.15 -5.89
CA ALA A 71 12.78 -0.12 -5.37
C ALA A 71 11.48 0.10 -4.57
N LEU A 72 11.48 1.03 -3.63
CA LEU A 72 10.30 1.37 -2.82
C LEU A 72 9.13 1.84 -3.71
N LYS A 73 9.39 2.70 -4.68
CA LYS A 73 8.38 3.16 -5.64
C LYS A 73 7.76 1.99 -6.40
N ASN A 74 8.59 1.04 -6.85
CA ASN A 74 8.11 -0.13 -7.59
C ASN A 74 7.26 -1.05 -6.70
N GLU A 75 7.68 -1.29 -5.46
CA GLU A 75 6.91 -2.08 -4.49
C GLU A 75 5.55 -1.43 -4.18
N LEU A 76 5.54 -0.11 -3.94
CA LEU A 76 4.31 0.63 -3.69
C LEU A 76 3.39 0.61 -4.91
N THR A 77 3.92 0.80 -6.12
CA THR A 77 3.16 0.75 -7.36
C THR A 77 2.52 -0.63 -7.55
N THR A 78 3.28 -1.70 -7.31
CA THR A 78 2.78 -3.08 -7.38
C THR A 78 1.65 -3.31 -6.38
N SER A 79 1.83 -2.87 -5.14
CA SER A 79 0.82 -3.01 -4.09
C SER A 79 -0.45 -2.21 -4.40
N ILE A 80 -0.31 -0.98 -4.88
CA ILE A 80 -1.44 -0.13 -5.29
C ILE A 80 -2.22 -0.79 -6.44
N ASN A 81 -1.52 -1.33 -7.45
CA ASN A 81 -2.17 -2.01 -8.57
C ASN A 81 -2.91 -3.27 -8.12
N ALA A 82 -2.37 -4.03 -7.17
CA ALA A 82 -3.04 -5.19 -6.60
C ALA A 82 -4.32 -4.80 -5.84
N VAL A 83 -4.25 -3.76 -5.01
CA VAL A 83 -5.42 -3.21 -4.31
C VAL A 83 -6.47 -2.71 -5.28
N LYS A 84 -6.04 -1.97 -6.31
CA LYS A 84 -6.95 -1.49 -7.36
C LYS A 84 -7.66 -2.65 -8.07
N SER A 85 -6.92 -3.68 -8.47
CA SER A 85 -7.49 -4.87 -9.12
C SER A 85 -8.52 -5.57 -8.23
N THR A 86 -8.22 -5.71 -6.93
CA THR A 86 -9.16 -6.28 -5.96
C THR A 86 -10.41 -5.41 -5.81
N ALA A 87 -10.25 -4.10 -5.75
CA ALA A 87 -11.37 -3.17 -5.65
C ALA A 87 -12.27 -3.22 -6.90
N ASP A 88 -11.68 -3.26 -8.09
CA ASP A 88 -12.41 -3.38 -9.34
C ASP A 88 -13.19 -4.71 -9.43
N LYS A 89 -12.54 -5.81 -9.00
CA LYS A 89 -13.23 -7.11 -8.90
C LYS A 89 -14.39 -7.07 -7.91
N ASN A 90 -14.18 -6.53 -6.72
CA ASN A 90 -15.23 -6.41 -5.72
C ASN A 90 -16.41 -5.56 -6.23
N LYS A 91 -16.14 -4.48 -6.94
CA LYS A 91 -17.16 -3.66 -7.58
C LYS A 91 -17.99 -4.46 -8.58
N SER A 92 -17.33 -5.29 -9.41
CA SER A 92 -18.01 -6.16 -10.38
C SER A 92 -18.86 -7.23 -9.68
N ASP A 93 -18.31 -7.86 -8.62
CA ASP A 93 -19.02 -8.87 -7.85
C ASP A 93 -20.26 -8.29 -7.17
N ILE A 94 -20.16 -7.09 -6.59
CA ILE A 94 -21.29 -6.36 -6.00
C ILE A 94 -22.36 -6.06 -7.04
N ALA A 95 -21.98 -5.64 -8.26
CA ALA A 95 -22.93 -5.40 -9.34
C ALA A 95 -23.68 -6.69 -9.74
N SER A 96 -22.97 -7.80 -9.83
CA SER A 96 -23.56 -9.12 -10.12
C SER A 96 -24.50 -9.58 -9.00
N MET A 97 -24.10 -9.41 -7.75
CA MET A 97 -24.94 -9.70 -6.58
C MET A 97 -26.22 -8.85 -6.59
N LYS A 98 -26.12 -7.58 -6.91
CA LYS A 98 -27.28 -6.69 -7.01
C LYS A 98 -28.28 -7.19 -8.08
N THR A 99 -27.78 -7.62 -9.22
CA THR A 99 -28.62 -8.21 -10.30
C THR A 99 -29.29 -9.49 -9.81
N THR A 100 -28.55 -10.37 -9.14
CA THR A 100 -29.08 -11.60 -8.56
C THR A 100 -30.17 -11.33 -7.54
N ILE A 101 -29.98 -10.37 -6.66
CA ILE A 101 -31.00 -9.96 -5.66
C ILE A 101 -32.24 -9.43 -6.35
N THR A 102 -32.11 -8.63 -7.40
CA THR A 102 -33.26 -8.16 -8.19
C THR A 102 -34.04 -9.33 -8.79
N ASN A 103 -33.34 -10.31 -9.36
CA ASN A 103 -33.98 -11.50 -9.94
C ASN A 103 -34.68 -12.35 -8.88
N ILE A 104 -34.09 -12.51 -7.71
CA ILE A 104 -34.70 -13.20 -6.57
C ILE A 104 -35.98 -12.48 -6.14
N ASN A 105 -35.94 -11.16 -5.98
CA ASN A 105 -37.10 -10.38 -5.60
C ASN A 105 -38.24 -10.51 -6.63
N ASN A 106 -37.93 -10.49 -7.93
CA ASN A 106 -38.90 -10.72 -8.97
C ASN A 106 -39.53 -12.12 -8.94
N THR A 107 -38.69 -13.12 -8.64
CA THR A 107 -39.16 -14.52 -8.48
C THR A 107 -40.04 -14.66 -7.25
N LEU A 108 -39.68 -14.06 -6.13
CA LEU A 108 -40.50 -14.03 -4.92
C LEU A 108 -41.87 -13.35 -5.17
N SER A 109 -41.88 -12.25 -5.91
CA SER A 109 -43.11 -11.54 -6.25
C SER A 109 -44.04 -12.43 -7.08
N ARG A 110 -43.50 -13.12 -8.10
CA ARG A 110 -44.29 -14.06 -8.91
C ARG A 110 -44.77 -15.25 -8.08
N LEU A 111 -43.94 -15.79 -7.23
CA LEU A 111 -44.31 -16.87 -6.35
C LEU A 111 -45.45 -16.48 -5.39
N ASN A 112 -45.38 -15.25 -4.83
CA ASN A 112 -46.43 -14.73 -3.97
C ASN A 112 -47.76 -14.62 -4.74
N THR A 113 -47.75 -14.12 -6.00
CA THR A 113 -48.93 -14.09 -6.86
C THR A 113 -49.47 -15.49 -7.14
N THR A 114 -48.60 -16.45 -7.41
CA THR A 114 -49.00 -17.86 -7.62
C THR A 114 -49.66 -18.44 -6.38
N ILE A 115 -49.11 -18.20 -5.20
CA ILE A 115 -49.68 -18.65 -3.94
C ILE A 115 -51.06 -18.03 -3.70
N GLN A 116 -51.24 -16.72 -3.96
CA GLN A 116 -52.53 -16.06 -3.88
C GLN A 116 -53.56 -16.69 -4.81
N ASN A 117 -53.20 -16.94 -6.07
CA ASN A 117 -54.06 -17.60 -7.04
C ASN A 117 -54.44 -19.01 -6.62
N MET A 118 -53.47 -19.78 -6.12
CA MET A 118 -53.73 -21.13 -5.56
C MET A 118 -54.69 -21.09 -4.38
N ASN A 119 -54.51 -20.14 -3.50
CA ASN A 119 -55.39 -19.97 -2.33
C ASN A 119 -56.81 -19.60 -2.76
N THR A 120 -56.97 -18.72 -3.76
CA THR A 120 -58.29 -18.40 -4.34
C THR A 120 -58.95 -19.61 -4.97
N THR A 121 -58.17 -20.38 -5.73
CA THR A 121 -58.69 -21.63 -6.36
C THR A 121 -59.08 -22.66 -5.31
N LEU A 122 -58.25 -22.83 -4.26
CA LEU A 122 -58.54 -23.76 -3.16
C LEU A 122 -59.83 -23.38 -2.42
N THR A 123 -60.02 -22.10 -2.15
CA THR A 123 -61.27 -21.57 -1.53
C THR A 123 -62.47 -21.85 -2.40
N ALA A 124 -62.38 -21.62 -3.70
CA ALA A 124 -63.46 -21.92 -4.63
C ALA A 124 -63.80 -23.42 -4.71
N VAL A 125 -62.78 -24.27 -4.69
CA VAL A 125 -62.94 -25.74 -4.64
C VAL A 125 -63.60 -26.15 -3.32
N LYS A 126 -63.10 -25.62 -2.20
CA LYS A 126 -63.72 -25.88 -0.90
C LYS A 126 -65.20 -25.51 -0.87
N GLU A 127 -65.55 -24.34 -1.34
CA GLU A 127 -66.96 -23.90 -1.42
C GLU A 127 -67.83 -24.86 -2.24
N LYS A 128 -67.31 -25.35 -3.39
CA LYS A 128 -68.01 -26.35 -4.20
C LYS A 128 -68.19 -27.68 -3.48
N VAL A 129 -67.15 -28.14 -2.80
CA VAL A 129 -67.19 -29.39 -2.05
C VAL A 129 -68.19 -29.27 -0.89
N ASP A 130 -68.15 -28.18 -0.13
CA ASP A 130 -69.07 -27.91 0.96
C ASP A 130 -70.54 -27.88 0.43
N GLY A 131 -70.79 -27.22 -0.71
CA GLY A 131 -72.08 -27.19 -1.35
C GLY A 131 -72.60 -28.55 -1.82
N LEU A 132 -71.68 -29.39 -2.31
CA LEU A 132 -72.02 -30.79 -2.66
C LEU A 132 -72.35 -31.64 -1.43
N VAL A 133 -71.62 -31.46 -0.36
CA VAL A 133 -71.90 -32.20 0.90
C VAL A 133 -73.24 -31.77 1.49
N ASP A 134 -73.51 -30.43 1.54
CA ASP A 134 -74.79 -29.92 2.02
C ASP A 134 -75.96 -30.36 1.14
N GLY A 135 -75.79 -30.29 -0.18
CA GLY A 135 -76.79 -30.76 -1.15
C GLY A 135 -77.05 -32.24 -1.05
N ASN A 136 -76.02 -33.03 -0.81
CA ASN A 136 -76.15 -34.46 -0.61
C ASN A 136 -76.83 -34.80 0.73
N ASN A 137 -76.56 -34.02 1.78
CA ASN A 137 -77.23 -34.17 3.09
C ASN A 137 -78.70 -33.76 3.08
N THR A 138 -79.07 -32.79 2.26
CA THR A 138 -80.42 -32.30 2.13
C THR A 138 -81.29 -33.14 1.19
N ALA A 139 -80.69 -33.98 0.35
CA ALA A 139 -81.38 -34.88 -0.57
C ALA A 139 -81.96 -36.14 0.13
N TYR A 140 -81.57 -36.35 1.35
CA TYR A 140 -82.04 -37.40 2.22
C TYR A 140 -82.78 -36.84 3.44
#